data_d001d766afe128580924c8072ade5a3b
#
_entry.id   d001d766afe128580924c8072ade5a3b
#
_cell.length_a   1.000
_cell.length_b   1.000
_cell.length_c   1.000
_cell.angle_alpha   90.00
_cell.angle_beta   90.00
_cell.angle_gamma   90.00
#
_symmetry.space_group_name_H-M   'P 1'
#
loop_
_entity.id
_entity.type
_entity.pdbx_description
1 polymer ?
#
loop_
_entity_poly.entity_id
_entity_poly.type
_entity_poly.pdbx_seq_one_letter_code
_entity_poly.pdbx_strand_id
1 'polypeptide(L)'
;MYKKLQPVLEKELQSIREAGLYKKERIITTPQGADIKTTDGKEVVNFCANNYLGLSSHPRVTAAAKKAIDTHGFGMSSVRFICGTQDIHKELEKKISEFLHMEDTILYAAAFDANGGVFEPLLGEKDAIISDELNHASIIDGVRLCKAMRYRYKHNDMADLKQQLEDAKKTGANQIIVVTDGAFSMDGTIAQLDKICDLADQYEALVMTDECHSTGFLGKTGRGVPEYRGVMDRVDIITGTLGKALGGASGGFTSGKKEIIELLRQRSRPYLFSNTLAPSIVGASIEVFNMLSETTALRDKLEQNTKYFRTEMTKAGFDIKPGEHPIVPIMLYEAPLAQKFAERLLEKGIYVIGFFFPVVAKGKARIRVQISAGHERHHLDKAIKAFTEVGKELGVLK
;
A
#
# COMPACT_ATOMS: atom_id res chain seq x y z
N MET A 1 -26.06 -24.26 -18.80
CA MET A 1 -25.93 -22.80 -18.65
C MET A 1 -24.54 -22.28 -19.02
N TYR A 2 -23.46 -22.90 -18.55
CA TYR A 2 -22.08 -22.48 -18.85
C TYR A 2 -21.76 -22.39 -20.36
N LYS A 3 -22.23 -23.34 -21.17
CA LYS A 3 -22.05 -23.35 -22.65
C LYS A 3 -22.50 -22.06 -23.36
N LYS A 4 -23.44 -21.29 -22.77
CA LYS A 4 -23.88 -20.01 -23.34
C LYS A 4 -22.93 -18.86 -22.91
N LEU A 5 -22.32 -18.95 -21.73
CA LEU A 5 -21.41 -17.93 -21.21
C LEU A 5 -19.99 -18.11 -21.77
N GLN A 6 -19.58 -19.36 -22.02
CA GLN A 6 -18.22 -19.68 -22.46
C GLN A 6 -17.74 -18.86 -23.66
N PRO A 7 -18.49 -18.74 -24.79
CA PRO A 7 -18.03 -17.93 -25.93
C PRO A 7 -17.85 -16.45 -25.60
N VAL A 8 -18.67 -15.92 -24.67
CA VAL A 8 -18.56 -14.52 -24.21
C VAL A 8 -17.25 -14.32 -23.45
N LEU A 9 -16.91 -15.25 -22.54
CA LEU A 9 -15.66 -15.18 -21.77
C LEU A 9 -14.43 -15.40 -22.68
N GLU A 10 -14.49 -16.31 -23.63
CA GLU A 10 -13.40 -16.56 -24.59
C GLU A 10 -13.14 -15.31 -25.45
N LYS A 11 -14.20 -14.65 -25.94
CA LYS A 11 -14.09 -13.40 -26.71
C LYS A 11 -13.45 -12.29 -25.86
N GLU A 12 -13.88 -12.13 -24.59
CA GLU A 12 -13.32 -11.13 -23.69
C GLU A 12 -11.84 -11.41 -23.40
N LEU A 13 -11.49 -12.66 -23.09
CA LEU A 13 -10.09 -13.06 -22.88
C LEU A 13 -9.22 -12.85 -24.13
N GLN A 14 -9.77 -13.10 -25.31
CA GLN A 14 -9.08 -12.84 -26.57
C GLN A 14 -8.84 -11.33 -26.76
N SER A 15 -9.84 -10.50 -26.51
CA SER A 15 -9.71 -9.04 -26.57
C SER A 15 -8.63 -8.51 -25.61
N ILE A 16 -8.56 -9.07 -24.39
CA ILE A 16 -7.52 -8.72 -23.40
C ILE A 16 -6.13 -9.11 -23.93
N ARG A 17 -5.98 -10.26 -24.62
CA ARG A 17 -4.70 -10.69 -25.21
C ARG A 17 -4.30 -9.80 -26.39
N GLU A 18 -5.23 -9.52 -27.29
CA GLU A 18 -4.99 -8.66 -28.46
C GLU A 18 -4.64 -7.24 -28.09
N ALA A 19 -5.23 -6.72 -27.03
CA ALA A 19 -4.90 -5.41 -26.47
C ALA A 19 -3.55 -5.39 -25.71
N GLY A 20 -2.86 -6.54 -25.56
CA GLY A 20 -1.62 -6.64 -24.78
C GLY A 20 -1.81 -6.45 -23.27
N LEU A 21 -3.02 -6.64 -22.74
CA LEU A 21 -3.36 -6.40 -21.35
C LEU A 21 -3.36 -7.69 -20.50
N TYR A 22 -3.08 -8.84 -21.12
CA TYR A 22 -3.09 -10.13 -20.43
C TYR A 22 -1.94 -10.24 -19.42
N LYS A 23 -2.28 -10.48 -18.16
CA LYS A 23 -1.32 -10.60 -17.05
C LYS A 23 -0.90 -12.05 -16.88
N LYS A 24 0.40 -12.31 -17.02
CA LYS A 24 1.01 -13.61 -16.71
C LYS A 24 1.67 -13.54 -15.35
N GLU A 25 1.38 -14.51 -14.49
CA GLU A 25 2.06 -14.68 -13.21
C GLU A 25 3.45 -15.29 -13.43
N ARG A 26 4.49 -14.65 -12.83
CA ARG A 26 5.84 -15.20 -12.78
C ARG A 26 6.01 -15.91 -11.45
N ILE A 27 6.43 -17.17 -11.48
CA ILE A 27 6.52 -18.02 -10.31
C ILE A 27 7.91 -17.89 -9.68
N ILE A 28 7.95 -17.55 -8.38
CA ILE A 28 9.15 -17.41 -7.55
C ILE A 28 9.30 -18.68 -6.73
N THR A 29 10.52 -19.24 -6.68
CA THR A 29 10.84 -20.51 -6.02
C THR A 29 11.66 -20.36 -4.74
N THR A 30 11.95 -19.14 -4.32
CA THR A 30 12.69 -18.80 -3.11
C THR A 30 11.83 -17.97 -2.15
N PRO A 31 12.24 -17.79 -0.89
CA PRO A 31 11.69 -16.72 -0.05
C PRO A 31 11.82 -15.36 -0.74
N GLN A 32 10.95 -14.40 -0.35
CA GLN A 32 11.05 -13.03 -0.83
C GLN A 32 12.28 -12.33 -0.25
N GLY A 33 13.05 -11.68 -1.14
CA GLY A 33 14.27 -10.96 -0.80
C GLY A 33 14.68 -10.01 -1.92
N ALA A 34 15.87 -9.43 -1.79
CA ALA A 34 16.50 -8.67 -2.86
C ALA A 34 16.84 -9.60 -4.03
N ASP A 35 17.44 -10.75 -3.73
CA ASP A 35 17.69 -11.82 -4.69
C ASP A 35 16.60 -12.89 -4.60
N ILE A 36 16.04 -13.28 -5.73
CA ILE A 36 15.03 -14.33 -5.86
C ILE A 36 15.35 -15.24 -7.05
N LYS A 37 14.80 -16.46 -7.04
CA LYS A 37 14.84 -17.37 -8.19
C LYS A 37 13.45 -17.55 -8.78
N THR A 38 13.39 -17.63 -10.09
CA THR A 38 12.18 -17.96 -10.83
C THR A 38 12.23 -19.44 -11.29
N THR A 39 11.10 -19.97 -11.74
CA THR A 39 10.98 -21.40 -12.13
C THR A 39 11.92 -21.84 -13.24
N ASP A 40 12.44 -20.92 -14.04
CA ASP A 40 13.48 -21.17 -15.06
C ASP A 40 14.90 -21.24 -14.46
N GLY A 41 15.01 -21.19 -13.13
CA GLY A 41 16.29 -21.30 -12.40
C GLY A 41 17.12 -20.02 -12.39
N LYS A 42 16.67 -18.94 -13.03
CA LYS A 42 17.41 -17.66 -13.05
C LYS A 42 17.36 -16.95 -11.71
N GLU A 43 18.53 -16.51 -11.25
CA GLU A 43 18.65 -15.55 -10.16
C GLU A 43 18.47 -14.12 -10.68
N VAL A 44 17.57 -13.39 -10.04
CA VAL A 44 17.22 -12.02 -10.43
C VAL A 44 17.11 -11.12 -9.21
N VAL A 45 17.45 -9.84 -9.36
CA VAL A 45 17.24 -8.84 -8.33
C VAL A 45 15.82 -8.31 -8.42
N ASN A 46 15.09 -8.39 -7.31
CA ASN A 46 13.68 -8.07 -7.22
C ASN A 46 13.45 -6.59 -6.88
N PHE A 47 12.91 -5.85 -7.84
CA PHE A 47 12.48 -4.46 -7.67
C PHE A 47 10.96 -4.28 -7.79
N CYS A 48 10.17 -5.35 -7.53
CA CYS A 48 8.71 -5.32 -7.59
C CYS A 48 8.02 -5.43 -6.23
N ALA A 49 8.64 -6.18 -5.29
CA ALA A 49 8.01 -6.49 -4.02
C ALA A 49 7.86 -5.23 -3.15
N ASN A 50 6.70 -5.08 -2.51
CA ASN A 50 6.47 -4.01 -1.51
C ASN A 50 7.21 -4.30 -0.18
N ASN A 51 8.34 -4.98 -0.23
CA ASN A 51 9.18 -5.38 0.90
C ASN A 51 10.15 -4.26 1.28
N TYR A 52 9.61 -3.06 1.56
CA TYR A 52 10.38 -1.83 1.75
C TYR A 52 11.52 -1.95 2.76
N LEU A 53 11.28 -2.65 3.87
CA LEU A 53 12.28 -2.84 4.95
C LEU A 53 13.06 -4.15 4.86
N GLY A 54 12.77 -4.99 3.85
CA GLY A 54 13.44 -6.29 3.69
C GLY A 54 13.03 -7.35 4.72
N LEU A 55 11.89 -7.19 5.39
CA LEU A 55 11.49 -8.02 6.53
C LEU A 55 10.76 -9.31 6.17
N SER A 56 10.33 -9.51 4.93
CA SER A 56 9.46 -10.65 4.54
C SER A 56 10.05 -12.03 4.84
N SER A 57 11.37 -12.16 4.89
CA SER A 57 12.08 -13.39 5.27
C SER A 57 13.18 -13.16 6.31
N HIS A 58 13.06 -12.08 7.06
CA HIS A 58 14.03 -11.76 8.12
C HIS A 58 14.05 -12.83 9.23
N PRO A 59 15.22 -13.30 9.69
CA PRO A 59 15.32 -14.38 10.66
C PRO A 59 14.50 -14.18 11.94
N ARG A 60 14.54 -12.98 12.53
CA ARG A 60 13.75 -12.64 13.74
C ARG A 60 12.25 -12.79 13.48
N VAL A 61 11.75 -12.26 12.36
CA VAL A 61 10.32 -12.30 11.96
C VAL A 61 9.89 -13.75 11.74
N THR A 62 10.69 -14.54 11.02
CA THR A 62 10.43 -15.95 10.77
C THR A 62 10.43 -16.77 12.06
N ALA A 63 11.36 -16.50 12.98
CA ALA A 63 11.42 -17.17 14.27
C ALA A 63 10.19 -16.86 15.14
N ALA A 64 9.74 -15.59 15.16
CA ALA A 64 8.55 -15.18 15.89
C ALA A 64 7.27 -15.83 15.32
N ALA A 65 7.17 -15.95 13.98
CA ALA A 65 6.06 -16.67 13.34
C ALA A 65 6.01 -18.14 13.76
N LYS A 66 7.15 -18.84 13.76
CA LYS A 66 7.26 -20.24 14.19
C LYS A 66 6.87 -20.39 15.66
N LYS A 67 7.40 -19.52 16.52
CA LYS A 67 7.07 -19.52 17.96
C LYS A 67 5.57 -19.34 18.19
N ALA A 68 4.91 -18.44 17.44
CA ALA A 68 3.48 -18.25 17.55
C ALA A 68 2.67 -19.48 17.10
N ILE A 69 3.14 -20.24 16.10
CA ILE A 69 2.54 -21.53 15.73
C ILE A 69 2.65 -22.52 16.88
N ASP A 70 3.83 -22.64 17.51
CA ASP A 70 4.08 -23.58 18.59
C ASP A 70 3.23 -23.27 19.85
N THR A 71 3.00 -21.99 20.14
CA THR A 71 2.31 -21.55 21.37
C THR A 71 0.82 -21.30 21.20
N HIS A 72 0.35 -20.86 20.02
CA HIS A 72 -1.02 -20.41 19.77
C HIS A 72 -1.71 -21.18 18.64
N GLY A 73 -1.02 -22.10 17.97
CA GLY A 73 -1.55 -22.93 16.90
C GLY A 73 -1.50 -22.25 15.52
N PHE A 74 -1.97 -22.98 14.51
CA PHE A 74 -1.93 -22.53 13.11
C PHE A 74 -3.01 -21.51 12.76
N GLY A 75 -4.26 -21.73 13.23
CA GLY A 75 -5.41 -20.93 12.82
C GLY A 75 -6.48 -20.86 13.88
N MET A 76 -7.37 -19.88 13.73
CA MET A 76 -8.40 -19.56 14.74
C MET A 76 -9.73 -20.24 14.49
N SER A 77 -10.01 -20.68 13.27
CA SER A 77 -11.28 -21.32 12.87
C SER A 77 -12.53 -20.49 13.25
N SER A 78 -12.39 -19.18 13.41
CA SER A 78 -13.44 -18.29 13.89
C SER A 78 -13.18 -16.84 13.55
N VAL A 79 -14.24 -16.05 13.62
CA VAL A 79 -14.19 -14.58 13.62
C VAL A 79 -13.93 -14.06 15.05
N ARG A 80 -13.50 -12.81 15.16
CA ARG A 80 -12.99 -12.21 16.39
C ARG A 80 -13.93 -12.28 17.58
N PHE A 81 -15.22 -11.96 17.43
CA PHE A 81 -16.15 -11.83 18.55
C PHE A 81 -16.72 -13.18 19.06
N ILE A 82 -16.61 -14.26 18.28
CA ILE A 82 -17.11 -15.57 18.70
C ILE A 82 -16.06 -16.26 19.59
N CYS A 83 -14.99 -16.79 18.98
CA CYS A 83 -13.86 -17.42 19.69
C CYS A 83 -12.51 -17.21 18.98
N GLY A 84 -12.44 -16.25 18.06
CA GLY A 84 -11.27 -15.97 17.22
C GLY A 84 -10.36 -14.89 17.79
N THR A 85 -10.35 -14.61 19.09
CA THR A 85 -9.47 -13.62 19.70
C THR A 85 -8.58 -14.29 20.74
N GLN A 86 -7.27 -14.25 20.49
CA GLN A 86 -6.24 -14.61 21.48
C GLN A 86 -5.61 -13.36 22.08
N ASP A 87 -4.84 -13.52 23.14
CA ASP A 87 -4.09 -12.45 23.83
C ASP A 87 -3.13 -11.72 22.89
N ILE A 88 -2.41 -12.46 22.01
CA ILE A 88 -1.49 -11.87 21.04
C ILE A 88 -2.17 -10.91 20.04
N HIS A 89 -3.45 -11.13 19.72
CA HIS A 89 -4.20 -10.17 18.89
C HIS A 89 -4.34 -8.82 19.61
N LYS A 90 -4.65 -8.86 20.91
CA LYS A 90 -4.78 -7.64 21.72
C LYS A 90 -3.43 -6.97 21.95
N GLU A 91 -2.35 -7.77 22.09
CA GLU A 91 -0.99 -7.26 22.17
C GLU A 91 -0.59 -6.53 20.87
N LEU A 92 -0.89 -7.11 19.71
CA LEU A 92 -0.60 -6.46 18.42
C LEU A 92 -1.41 -5.16 18.24
N GLU A 93 -2.72 -5.16 18.54
CA GLU A 93 -3.56 -3.96 18.50
C GLU A 93 -2.95 -2.84 19.35
N LYS A 94 -2.54 -3.16 20.58
CA LYS A 94 -1.88 -2.21 21.48
C LYS A 94 -0.56 -1.67 20.91
N LYS A 95 0.31 -2.55 20.39
CA LYS A 95 1.60 -2.13 19.80
C LYS A 95 1.43 -1.21 18.59
N ILE A 96 0.43 -1.47 17.75
CA ILE A 96 0.12 -0.60 16.61
C ILE A 96 -0.35 0.77 17.11
N SER A 97 -1.27 0.81 18.09
CA SER A 97 -1.75 2.05 18.69
C SER A 97 -0.62 2.88 19.27
N GLU A 98 0.27 2.25 20.05
CA GLU A 98 1.43 2.91 20.66
C GLU A 98 2.40 3.44 19.59
N PHE A 99 2.66 2.65 18.54
CA PHE A 99 3.56 3.04 17.44
C PHE A 99 3.01 4.23 16.65
N LEU A 100 1.70 4.27 16.39
CA LEU A 100 1.04 5.31 15.62
C LEU A 100 0.55 6.49 16.47
N HIS A 101 0.73 6.46 17.79
CA HIS A 101 0.19 7.44 18.75
C HIS A 101 -1.34 7.59 18.66
N MET A 102 -2.03 6.48 18.43
CA MET A 102 -3.49 6.41 18.38
C MET A 102 -4.07 5.80 19.66
N GLU A 103 -5.35 6.05 19.92
CA GLU A 103 -5.99 5.61 21.15
C GLU A 103 -6.30 4.11 21.14
N ASP A 104 -6.71 3.56 20.01
CA ASP A 104 -7.04 2.13 19.87
C ASP A 104 -6.83 1.65 18.42
N THR A 105 -6.80 0.33 18.23
CA THR A 105 -6.61 -0.33 16.94
C THR A 105 -7.48 -1.58 16.83
N ILE A 106 -7.97 -1.85 15.61
CA ILE A 106 -8.70 -3.05 15.22
C ILE A 106 -7.99 -3.75 14.06
N LEU A 107 -7.84 -5.07 14.12
CA LEU A 107 -7.19 -5.90 13.09
C LEU A 107 -8.19 -6.47 12.09
N TYR A 108 -7.80 -6.53 10.82
CA TYR A 108 -8.54 -7.13 9.72
C TYR A 108 -7.69 -8.18 8.98
N ALA A 109 -8.33 -9.06 8.20
CA ALA A 109 -7.64 -10.05 7.37
C ALA A 109 -6.77 -9.41 6.28
N ALA A 110 -7.12 -8.23 5.80
CA ALA A 110 -6.37 -7.44 4.83
C ALA A 110 -6.64 -5.93 5.02
N ALA A 111 -5.75 -5.08 4.49
CA ALA A 111 -6.00 -3.64 4.44
C ALA A 111 -7.17 -3.28 3.51
N PHE A 112 -7.46 -4.13 2.51
CA PHE A 112 -8.65 -3.97 1.67
C PHE A 112 -9.93 -4.02 2.52
N ASP A 113 -9.97 -4.98 3.47
CA ASP A 113 -11.07 -5.12 4.44
C ASP A 113 -11.12 -3.95 5.43
N ALA A 114 -9.95 -3.48 5.89
CA ALA A 114 -9.85 -2.32 6.77
C ALA A 114 -10.47 -1.08 6.12
N ASN A 115 -10.06 -0.74 4.89
CA ASN A 115 -10.63 0.39 4.15
C ASN A 115 -12.12 0.19 3.83
N GLY A 116 -12.50 -1.00 3.38
CA GLY A 116 -13.89 -1.34 3.07
C GLY A 116 -14.82 -1.30 4.28
N GLY A 117 -14.26 -1.52 5.46
CA GLY A 117 -15.00 -1.64 6.72
C GLY A 117 -15.19 -0.36 7.52
N VAL A 118 -14.64 0.79 7.07
CA VAL A 118 -14.69 2.06 7.84
C VAL A 118 -15.98 2.84 7.60
N PHE A 119 -16.38 3.02 6.36
CA PHE A 119 -17.35 4.06 6.00
C PHE A 119 -18.80 3.72 6.37
N GLU A 120 -19.28 2.51 6.04
CA GLU A 120 -20.67 2.10 6.32
C GLU A 120 -21.02 2.13 7.82
N PRO A 121 -20.13 1.71 8.76
CA PRO A 121 -20.43 1.81 10.19
C PRO A 121 -20.49 3.23 10.74
N LEU A 122 -19.73 4.16 10.18
CA LEU A 122 -19.53 5.51 10.71
C LEU A 122 -20.50 6.53 10.11
N LEU A 123 -20.88 6.36 8.84
CA LEU A 123 -21.54 7.41 8.05
C LEU A 123 -22.85 6.92 7.45
N GLY A 124 -23.82 7.83 7.38
CA GLY A 124 -25.14 7.61 6.80
C GLY A 124 -25.48 8.53 5.66
N GLU A 125 -26.73 8.51 5.20
CA GLU A 125 -27.22 9.25 4.01
C GLU A 125 -27.07 10.78 4.11
N LYS A 126 -26.99 11.30 5.34
CA LYS A 126 -26.84 12.75 5.59
C LYS A 126 -25.40 13.20 5.80
N ASP A 127 -24.45 12.29 5.65
CA ASP A 127 -23.04 12.57 5.84
C ASP A 127 -22.33 12.62 4.47
N ALA A 128 -21.10 13.12 4.42
CA ALA A 128 -20.33 13.28 3.19
C ALA A 128 -18.95 12.64 3.29
N ILE A 129 -18.51 12.00 2.21
CA ILE A 129 -17.14 11.48 2.04
C ILE A 129 -16.50 12.25 0.89
N ILE A 130 -15.35 12.87 1.15
CA ILE A 130 -14.56 13.61 0.16
C ILE A 130 -13.25 12.86 -0.06
N SER A 131 -13.08 12.26 -1.24
CA SER A 131 -12.00 11.32 -1.56
C SER A 131 -11.08 11.89 -2.64
N ASP A 132 -9.74 11.73 -2.47
CA ASP A 132 -8.78 11.96 -3.56
C ASP A 132 -9.09 11.03 -4.74
N GLU A 133 -9.01 11.56 -5.97
CA GLU A 133 -9.36 10.81 -7.19
C GLU A 133 -8.45 9.63 -7.48
N LEU A 134 -7.24 9.60 -6.93
CA LEU A 134 -6.25 8.53 -7.09
C LEU A 134 -6.16 7.58 -5.89
N ASN A 135 -7.05 7.68 -4.93
CA ASN A 135 -7.11 6.76 -3.80
C ASN A 135 -7.18 5.30 -4.24
N HIS A 136 -6.65 4.42 -3.39
CA HIS A 136 -6.64 2.99 -3.63
C HIS A 136 -8.05 2.40 -3.86
N ALA A 137 -8.15 1.38 -4.70
CA ALA A 137 -9.41 0.71 -5.05
C ALA A 137 -10.23 0.29 -3.83
N SER A 138 -9.61 -0.12 -2.73
CA SER A 138 -10.30 -0.50 -1.49
C SER A 138 -11.04 0.67 -0.83
N ILE A 139 -10.49 1.89 -0.90
CA ILE A 139 -11.18 3.11 -0.45
C ILE A 139 -12.36 3.39 -1.39
N ILE A 140 -12.14 3.35 -2.70
CA ILE A 140 -13.20 3.58 -3.70
C ILE A 140 -14.36 2.60 -3.49
N ASP A 141 -14.06 1.33 -3.28
CA ASP A 141 -15.09 0.31 -3.09
C ASP A 141 -15.79 0.45 -1.72
N GLY A 142 -15.05 0.78 -0.66
CA GLY A 142 -15.63 1.09 0.65
C GLY A 142 -16.59 2.30 0.60
N VAL A 143 -16.20 3.36 -0.10
CA VAL A 143 -17.04 4.54 -0.35
C VAL A 143 -18.29 4.17 -1.16
N ARG A 144 -18.16 3.25 -2.14
CA ARG A 144 -19.32 2.78 -2.93
C ARG A 144 -20.33 2.00 -2.11
N LEU A 145 -19.89 1.26 -1.10
CA LEU A 145 -20.77 0.49 -0.20
C LEU A 145 -21.49 1.38 0.80
N CYS A 146 -20.96 2.55 1.13
CA CYS A 146 -21.56 3.50 2.04
C CYS A 146 -22.69 4.30 1.36
N LYS A 147 -23.71 4.69 2.12
CA LYS A 147 -24.83 5.52 1.66
C LYS A 147 -24.55 7.02 1.71
N ALA A 148 -23.46 7.46 2.31
CA ALA A 148 -23.09 8.86 2.41
C ALA A 148 -22.93 9.53 1.04
N MET A 149 -23.13 10.83 0.99
CA MET A 149 -22.89 11.66 -0.19
C MET A 149 -21.42 11.56 -0.58
N ARG A 150 -21.13 11.50 -1.89
CA ARG A 150 -19.77 11.23 -2.39
C ARG A 150 -19.27 12.41 -3.19
N TYR A 151 -18.13 12.94 -2.73
CA TYR A 151 -17.39 14.01 -3.40
C TYR A 151 -16.00 13.49 -3.74
N ARG A 152 -15.42 13.97 -4.83
CA ARG A 152 -14.09 13.59 -5.28
C ARG A 152 -13.32 14.83 -5.66
N TYR A 153 -12.15 15.02 -5.10
CA TYR A 153 -11.26 16.11 -5.48
C TYR A 153 -10.08 15.60 -6.31
N LYS A 154 -9.55 16.49 -7.17
CA LYS A 154 -8.38 16.19 -8.01
C LYS A 154 -7.16 15.92 -7.17
N HIS A 155 -6.34 14.98 -7.65
CA HIS A 155 -5.17 14.49 -6.93
C HIS A 155 -4.28 15.62 -6.38
N ASN A 156 -4.11 15.65 -5.06
CA ASN A 156 -3.31 16.64 -4.33
C ASN A 156 -3.68 18.11 -4.62
N ASP A 157 -4.87 18.41 -5.12
CA ASP A 157 -5.36 19.78 -5.41
C ASP A 157 -6.15 20.32 -4.21
N MET A 158 -5.50 21.15 -3.41
CA MET A 158 -6.11 21.74 -2.20
C MET A 158 -7.20 22.77 -2.52
N ALA A 159 -7.14 23.42 -3.68
CA ALA A 159 -8.19 24.33 -4.11
C ALA A 159 -9.48 23.57 -4.47
N ASP A 160 -9.34 22.45 -5.18
CA ASP A 160 -10.47 21.58 -5.50
C ASP A 160 -11.01 20.90 -4.23
N LEU A 161 -10.13 20.43 -3.30
CA LEU A 161 -10.58 19.91 -2.01
C LEU A 161 -11.42 20.93 -1.24
N LYS A 162 -10.97 22.19 -1.17
CA LYS A 162 -11.75 23.27 -0.54
C LYS A 162 -13.13 23.42 -1.18
N GLN A 163 -13.19 23.41 -2.51
CA GLN A 163 -14.46 23.51 -3.23
C GLN A 163 -15.42 22.35 -2.88
N GLN A 164 -14.90 21.11 -2.81
CA GLN A 164 -15.70 19.94 -2.43
C GLN A 164 -16.21 20.02 -0.98
N LEU A 165 -15.40 20.56 -0.05
CA LEU A 165 -15.80 20.81 1.32
C LEU A 165 -16.94 21.86 1.42
N GLU A 166 -16.82 22.95 0.66
CA GLU A 166 -17.88 23.97 0.55
C GLU A 166 -19.17 23.38 -0.01
N ASP A 167 -19.07 22.57 -1.04
CA ASP A 167 -20.24 21.96 -1.68
C ASP A 167 -20.93 20.94 -0.75
N ALA A 168 -20.16 20.15 0.02
CA ALA A 168 -20.69 19.26 1.05
C ALA A 168 -21.42 20.03 2.15
N LYS A 169 -20.88 21.15 2.63
CA LYS A 169 -21.56 22.02 3.62
C LYS A 169 -22.83 22.65 3.04
N LYS A 170 -22.81 23.12 1.78
CA LYS A 170 -24.00 23.69 1.11
C LYS A 170 -25.15 22.70 0.96
N THR A 171 -24.82 21.41 0.74
CA THR A 171 -25.83 20.34 0.68
C THR A 171 -26.36 19.92 2.05
N GLY A 172 -25.82 20.48 3.15
CA GLY A 172 -26.26 20.22 4.51
C GLY A 172 -25.73 18.92 5.10
N ALA A 173 -24.52 18.50 4.71
CA ALA A 173 -23.87 17.34 5.31
C ALA A 173 -23.69 17.52 6.82
N ASN A 174 -24.12 16.52 7.61
CA ASN A 174 -23.98 16.53 9.07
C ASN A 174 -22.54 16.29 9.48
N GLN A 175 -21.95 15.18 9.01
CA GLN A 175 -20.55 14.81 9.22
C GLN A 175 -19.85 14.80 7.86
N ILE A 176 -18.61 15.23 7.84
CA ILE A 176 -17.76 15.17 6.66
C ILE A 176 -16.49 14.42 7.00
N ILE A 177 -16.05 13.52 6.14
CA ILE A 177 -14.74 12.89 6.23
C ILE A 177 -13.95 13.13 4.95
N VAL A 178 -12.71 13.60 5.09
CA VAL A 178 -11.73 13.70 4.00
C VAL A 178 -10.86 12.45 4.04
N VAL A 179 -10.72 11.78 2.89
CA VAL A 179 -9.99 10.52 2.78
C VAL A 179 -8.92 10.60 1.71
N THR A 180 -7.70 10.19 2.06
CA THR A 180 -6.57 10.15 1.14
C THR A 180 -5.67 8.93 1.38
N ASP A 181 -5.04 8.39 0.33
CA ASP A 181 -3.81 7.63 0.52
C ASP A 181 -2.74 8.56 1.09
N GLY A 182 -1.98 8.14 2.08
CA GLY A 182 -0.82 8.90 2.56
C GLY A 182 0.30 8.93 1.52
N ALA A 183 0.57 7.78 0.92
CA ALA A 183 1.48 7.65 -0.22
C ALA A 183 0.84 6.81 -1.32
N PHE A 184 0.77 7.38 -2.52
CA PHE A 184 0.04 6.79 -3.66
C PHE A 184 0.87 5.72 -4.37
N SER A 185 0.33 4.52 -4.43
CA SER A 185 1.03 3.28 -4.81
C SER A 185 1.61 3.25 -6.22
N MET A 186 1.05 3.99 -7.17
CA MET A 186 1.49 3.98 -8.57
C MET A 186 2.46 5.10 -8.92
N ASP A 187 2.46 6.17 -8.16
CA ASP A 187 3.21 7.38 -8.43
C ASP A 187 4.31 7.69 -7.38
N GLY A 188 4.18 7.17 -6.17
CA GLY A 188 5.06 7.52 -5.05
C GLY A 188 4.88 8.97 -4.60
N THR A 189 3.77 9.62 -4.97
CA THR A 189 3.42 10.94 -4.44
C THR A 189 2.99 10.82 -2.99
N ILE A 190 3.37 11.79 -2.18
CA ILE A 190 3.02 11.88 -0.76
C ILE A 190 1.93 12.94 -0.60
N ALA A 191 0.86 12.61 0.12
CA ALA A 191 -0.23 13.54 0.37
C ALA A 191 0.24 14.82 1.07
N GLN A 192 -0.40 15.94 0.74
CA GLN A 192 -0.22 17.22 1.46
C GLN A 192 -1.08 17.19 2.74
N LEU A 193 -0.84 16.20 3.61
CA LEU A 193 -1.69 15.90 4.76
C LEU A 193 -1.78 17.07 5.76
N ASP A 194 -0.73 17.86 5.88
CA ASP A 194 -0.70 19.13 6.62
C ASP A 194 -1.79 20.10 6.13
N LYS A 195 -1.84 20.33 4.83
CA LYS A 195 -2.83 21.23 4.23
C LYS A 195 -4.25 20.63 4.22
N ILE A 196 -4.35 19.29 4.09
CA ILE A 196 -5.63 18.59 4.22
C ILE A 196 -6.18 18.79 5.62
N CYS A 197 -5.37 18.63 6.66
CA CYS A 197 -5.75 18.93 8.04
C CYS A 197 -6.15 20.38 8.25
N ASP A 198 -5.42 21.35 7.64
CA ASP A 198 -5.77 22.77 7.74
C ASP A 198 -7.16 23.06 7.17
N LEU A 199 -7.52 22.45 6.06
CA LEU A 199 -8.86 22.57 5.48
C LEU A 199 -9.90 21.79 6.31
N ALA A 200 -9.58 20.59 6.77
CA ALA A 200 -10.49 19.80 7.61
C ALA A 200 -10.88 20.53 8.88
N ASP A 201 -9.94 21.16 9.57
CA ASP A 201 -10.22 21.98 10.75
C ASP A 201 -11.17 23.15 10.45
N GLN A 202 -11.00 23.84 9.30
CA GLN A 202 -11.87 24.95 8.89
C GLN A 202 -13.31 24.54 8.63
N TYR A 203 -13.51 23.28 8.19
CA TYR A 203 -14.84 22.77 7.83
C TYR A 203 -15.36 21.72 8.83
N GLU A 204 -14.69 21.53 9.97
CA GLU A 204 -15.04 20.55 11.00
C GLU A 204 -15.20 19.13 10.41
N ALA A 205 -14.26 18.74 9.56
CA ALA A 205 -14.26 17.44 8.90
C ALA A 205 -13.25 16.49 9.57
N LEU A 206 -13.58 15.21 9.62
CA LEU A 206 -12.65 14.15 10.01
C LEU A 206 -11.61 13.92 8.91
N VAL A 207 -10.41 13.48 9.31
CA VAL A 207 -9.32 13.12 8.39
C VAL A 207 -8.98 11.63 8.52
N MET A 208 -9.06 10.92 7.40
CA MET A 208 -8.60 9.53 7.27
C MET A 208 -7.46 9.44 6.28
N THR A 209 -6.39 8.73 6.65
CA THR A 209 -5.28 8.42 5.75
C THR A 209 -5.00 6.92 5.68
N ASP A 210 -4.78 6.40 4.46
CA ASP A 210 -4.27 5.04 4.22
C ASP A 210 -2.74 5.07 4.18
N GLU A 211 -2.13 4.49 5.20
CA GLU A 211 -0.68 4.44 5.40
C GLU A 211 -0.03 3.12 4.93
N CYS A 212 -0.69 2.38 4.04
CA CYS A 212 -0.20 1.10 3.53
C CYS A 212 1.15 1.19 2.79
N HIS A 213 1.48 2.36 2.27
CA HIS A 213 2.75 2.62 1.56
C HIS A 213 3.67 3.60 2.31
N SER A 214 3.53 3.71 3.63
CA SER A 214 4.28 4.69 4.42
C SER A 214 4.62 4.21 5.84
N THR A 215 3.71 3.53 6.54
CA THR A 215 3.98 2.98 7.88
C THR A 215 5.18 2.03 7.87
N GLY A 216 6.10 2.26 8.79
CA GLY A 216 7.34 1.53 8.99
C GLY A 216 8.58 2.26 8.47
N PHE A 217 8.44 3.23 7.55
CA PHE A 217 9.61 3.83 6.91
C PHE A 217 9.52 5.32 6.58
N LEU A 218 8.34 5.90 6.41
CA LEU A 218 8.20 7.33 6.14
C LEU A 218 8.13 8.12 7.47
N GLY A 219 8.70 9.32 7.50
CA GLY A 219 8.90 10.09 8.72
C GLY A 219 10.22 9.73 9.43
N LYS A 220 10.59 10.49 10.45
CA LYS A 220 11.89 10.33 11.17
C LYS A 220 12.02 8.98 11.87
N THR A 221 10.91 8.46 12.39
CA THR A 221 10.85 7.20 13.12
C THR A 221 9.96 6.16 12.45
N GLY A 222 9.53 6.44 11.20
CA GLY A 222 8.77 5.48 10.39
C GLY A 222 7.28 5.40 10.71
N ARG A 223 6.69 6.44 11.31
CA ARG A 223 5.26 6.43 11.67
C ARG A 223 4.32 6.83 10.53
N GLY A 224 4.86 7.05 9.33
CA GLY A 224 4.07 7.33 8.13
C GLY A 224 3.97 8.82 7.79
N VAL A 225 3.02 9.15 6.92
CA VAL A 225 2.82 10.51 6.42
C VAL A 225 2.39 11.49 7.51
N PRO A 226 1.59 11.11 8.52
CA PRO A 226 1.30 12.00 9.64
C PRO A 226 2.56 12.50 10.35
N GLU A 227 3.54 11.65 10.61
CA GLU A 227 4.84 12.06 11.16
C GLU A 227 5.64 12.90 10.16
N TYR A 228 5.71 12.45 8.91
CA TYR A 228 6.44 13.14 7.84
C TYR A 228 5.95 14.59 7.63
N ARG A 229 4.65 14.83 7.79
CA ARG A 229 4.02 16.15 7.66
C ARG A 229 3.86 16.91 8.99
N GLY A 230 4.20 16.30 10.13
CA GLY A 230 4.09 16.92 11.44
C GLY A 230 2.66 17.11 11.94
N VAL A 231 1.75 16.22 11.58
CA VAL A 231 0.31 16.27 11.88
C VAL A 231 -0.23 15.04 12.59
N MET A 232 0.60 14.34 13.35
CA MET A 232 0.23 13.10 14.06
C MET A 232 -1.05 13.25 14.89
N ASP A 233 -1.23 14.36 15.56
CA ASP A 233 -2.36 14.59 16.48
C ASP A 233 -3.63 15.10 15.78
N ARG A 234 -3.58 15.29 14.44
CA ARG A 234 -4.65 15.90 13.64
C ARG A 234 -5.34 14.91 12.70
N VAL A 235 -4.94 13.65 12.75
CA VAL A 235 -5.53 12.57 11.93
C VAL A 235 -6.43 11.73 12.84
N ASP A 236 -7.68 11.51 12.40
CA ASP A 236 -8.67 10.78 13.20
C ASP A 236 -8.62 9.29 12.98
N ILE A 237 -8.32 8.85 11.74
CA ILE A 237 -8.31 7.45 11.33
C ILE A 237 -7.10 7.18 10.44
N ILE A 238 -6.34 6.16 10.83
CA ILE A 238 -5.23 5.61 10.04
C ILE A 238 -5.58 4.17 9.68
N THR A 239 -5.56 3.83 8.40
CA THR A 239 -5.56 2.44 7.96
C THR A 239 -4.17 2.03 7.49
N GLY A 240 -3.85 0.75 7.62
CA GLY A 240 -2.54 0.25 7.22
C GLY A 240 -2.53 -1.25 6.94
N THR A 241 -1.40 -1.75 6.47
CA THR A 241 -1.23 -3.16 6.08
C THR A 241 -0.03 -3.81 6.76
N LEU A 242 -0.20 -5.06 7.16
CA LEU A 242 0.90 -5.93 7.59
C LEU A 242 1.55 -6.67 6.39
N GLY A 243 0.97 -6.52 5.20
CA GLY A 243 1.37 -7.21 3.96
C GLY A 243 2.45 -6.52 3.13
N LYS A 244 3.10 -5.46 3.65
CA LYS A 244 4.16 -4.72 2.93
C LYS A 244 5.37 -4.50 3.84
N ALA A 245 5.71 -3.26 4.20
CA ALA A 245 6.85 -2.93 5.06
C ALA A 245 6.81 -3.66 6.42
N LEU A 246 5.62 -3.89 6.95
CA LEU A 246 5.40 -4.49 8.26
C LEU A 246 5.41 -6.04 8.24
N GLY A 247 6.37 -6.64 7.53
CA GLY A 247 6.61 -8.09 7.52
C GLY A 247 6.18 -8.79 6.22
N GLY A 248 5.31 -8.20 5.41
CA GLY A 248 5.01 -8.66 4.05
C GLY A 248 4.11 -9.90 3.92
N ALA A 249 3.45 -10.34 5.01
CA ALA A 249 2.54 -11.48 4.95
C ALA A 249 1.13 -11.04 4.51
N SER A 250 0.18 -11.00 5.41
CA SER A 250 -1.16 -10.50 5.19
C SER A 250 -1.66 -9.79 6.45
N GLY A 251 -2.83 -9.18 6.36
CA GLY A 251 -3.43 -8.44 7.46
C GLY A 251 -3.52 -6.95 7.19
N GLY A 252 -4.49 -6.34 7.82
CA GLY A 252 -4.70 -4.91 7.84
C GLY A 252 -5.13 -4.44 9.22
N PHE A 253 -5.14 -3.15 9.41
CA PHE A 253 -5.59 -2.55 10.64
C PHE A 253 -6.23 -1.18 10.38
N THR A 254 -7.09 -0.77 11.31
CA THR A 254 -7.55 0.60 11.44
C THR A 254 -7.22 1.07 12.85
N SER A 255 -6.52 2.20 12.95
CA SER A 255 -6.20 2.87 14.22
C SER A 255 -6.90 4.21 14.27
N GLY A 256 -7.35 4.65 15.45
CA GLY A 256 -8.06 5.92 15.56
C GLY A 256 -8.53 6.21 16.99
N LYS A 257 -9.50 7.11 17.08
CA LYS A 257 -10.17 7.43 18.35
C LYS A 257 -10.92 6.21 18.89
N LYS A 258 -10.91 6.05 20.21
CA LYS A 258 -11.44 4.86 20.88
C LYS A 258 -12.88 4.54 20.48
N GLU A 259 -13.75 5.54 20.43
CA GLU A 259 -15.18 5.37 20.11
C GLU A 259 -15.38 4.95 18.66
N ILE A 260 -14.52 5.42 17.72
CA ILE A 260 -14.52 4.99 16.32
C ILE A 260 -14.18 3.50 16.26
N ILE A 261 -13.06 3.12 16.87
CA ILE A 261 -12.59 1.73 16.83
C ILE A 261 -13.56 0.77 17.51
N GLU A 262 -14.15 1.19 18.64
CA GLU A 262 -15.18 0.37 19.33
C GLU A 262 -16.41 0.18 18.46
N LEU A 263 -16.90 1.22 17.79
CA LEU A 263 -18.02 1.11 16.85
C LEU A 263 -17.69 0.20 15.67
N LEU A 264 -16.47 0.26 15.12
CA LEU A 264 -16.03 -0.65 14.06
C LEU A 264 -16.05 -2.11 14.54
N ARG A 265 -15.64 -2.41 15.78
CA ARG A 265 -15.74 -3.76 16.35
C ARG A 265 -17.18 -4.28 16.38
N GLN A 266 -18.16 -3.40 16.54
CA GLN A 266 -19.58 -3.78 16.63
C GLN A 266 -20.26 -3.89 15.27
N ARG A 267 -19.81 -3.13 14.25
CA ARG A 267 -20.56 -2.94 12.99
C ARG A 267 -19.78 -3.18 11.71
N SER A 268 -18.45 -3.19 11.75
CA SER A 268 -17.64 -3.39 10.54
C SER A 268 -17.80 -4.80 10.00
N ARG A 269 -18.50 -4.95 8.89
CA ARG A 269 -18.82 -6.25 8.29
C ARG A 269 -17.59 -7.10 7.97
N PRO A 270 -16.50 -6.57 7.39
CA PRO A 270 -15.28 -7.34 7.17
C PRO A 270 -14.69 -7.89 8.48
N TYR A 271 -14.76 -7.15 9.56
CA TYR A 271 -14.31 -7.63 10.88
C TYR A 271 -15.22 -8.70 11.47
N LEU A 272 -16.54 -8.52 11.36
CA LEU A 272 -17.53 -9.43 11.96
C LEU A 272 -17.63 -10.77 11.23
N PHE A 273 -17.33 -10.81 9.93
CA PHE A 273 -17.65 -11.97 9.10
C PHE A 273 -16.44 -12.63 8.42
N SER A 274 -15.25 -12.02 8.47
CA SER A 274 -14.02 -12.64 8.00
C SER A 274 -13.25 -13.31 9.13
N ASN A 275 -12.58 -14.42 8.83
CA ASN A 275 -11.74 -15.11 9.80
C ASN A 275 -10.63 -14.19 10.32
N THR A 276 -10.31 -14.39 11.59
CA THR A 276 -9.22 -13.72 12.29
C THR A 276 -7.86 -14.02 11.66
N LEU A 277 -6.93 -13.08 11.76
CA LEU A 277 -5.54 -13.27 11.42
C LEU A 277 -4.94 -14.50 12.13
N ALA A 278 -4.19 -15.31 11.39
CA ALA A 278 -3.51 -16.47 11.94
C ALA A 278 -2.46 -16.06 12.99
N PRO A 279 -2.27 -16.85 14.05
CA PRO A 279 -1.30 -16.57 15.11
C PRO A 279 0.12 -16.31 14.60
N SER A 280 0.56 -17.03 13.57
CA SER A 280 1.88 -16.84 12.94
C SER A 280 2.08 -15.44 12.38
N ILE A 281 1.04 -14.85 11.76
CA ILE A 281 1.08 -13.49 11.24
C ILE A 281 1.12 -12.49 12.39
N VAL A 282 0.30 -12.71 13.41
CA VAL A 282 0.22 -11.84 14.59
C VAL A 282 1.55 -11.81 15.33
N GLY A 283 2.15 -12.97 15.65
CA GLY A 283 3.42 -13.06 16.34
C GLY A 283 4.57 -12.45 15.54
N ALA A 284 4.61 -12.69 14.22
CA ALA A 284 5.56 -12.04 13.31
C ALA A 284 5.43 -10.52 13.33
N SER A 285 4.20 -10.01 13.27
CA SER A 285 3.94 -8.56 13.26
C SER A 285 4.31 -7.89 14.59
N ILE A 286 4.06 -8.54 15.73
CA ILE A 286 4.54 -8.07 17.04
C ILE A 286 6.05 -7.86 17.02
N GLU A 287 6.79 -8.84 16.48
CA GLU A 287 8.25 -8.74 16.38
C GLU A 287 8.69 -7.62 15.44
N VAL A 288 7.97 -7.40 14.33
CA VAL A 288 8.26 -6.27 13.44
C VAL A 288 8.14 -4.94 14.18
N PHE A 289 7.06 -4.71 14.94
CA PHE A 289 6.92 -3.48 15.73
C PHE A 289 7.98 -3.35 16.83
N ASN A 290 8.43 -4.46 17.44
CA ASN A 290 9.58 -4.44 18.34
C ASN A 290 10.83 -3.92 17.62
N MET A 291 11.17 -4.50 16.46
CA MET A 291 12.33 -4.09 15.66
C MET A 291 12.28 -2.62 15.24
N LEU A 292 11.12 -2.13 14.81
CA LEU A 292 10.93 -0.73 14.41
C LEU A 292 11.04 0.24 15.59
N SER A 293 10.72 -0.21 16.79
CA SER A 293 10.85 0.58 18.02
C SER A 293 12.27 0.59 18.57
N GLU A 294 13.10 -0.43 18.24
CA GLU A 294 14.49 -0.53 18.67
C GLU A 294 15.43 0.40 17.88
N THR A 295 15.19 0.58 16.57
CA THR A 295 16.12 1.30 15.70
C THR A 295 15.46 1.78 14.40
N THR A 296 15.98 2.87 13.83
CA THR A 296 15.63 3.39 12.52
C THR A 296 16.54 2.90 11.38
N ALA A 297 17.50 2.02 11.65
CA ALA A 297 18.55 1.65 10.70
C ALA A 297 18.03 1.15 9.34
N LEU A 298 16.95 0.34 9.33
CA LEU A 298 16.35 -0.14 8.07
C LEU A 298 15.66 0.99 7.29
N ARG A 299 14.96 1.87 8.00
CA ARG A 299 14.35 3.07 7.44
C ARG A 299 15.41 3.98 6.81
N ASP A 300 16.50 4.24 7.54
CA ASP A 300 17.59 5.11 7.10
C ASP A 300 18.31 4.54 5.87
N LYS A 301 18.55 3.22 5.87
CA LYS A 301 19.10 2.51 4.70
C LYS A 301 18.17 2.60 3.48
N LEU A 302 16.86 2.46 3.68
CA LEU A 302 15.88 2.60 2.61
C LEU A 302 15.92 4.01 2.01
N GLU A 303 15.97 5.05 2.83
CA GLU A 303 16.06 6.44 2.39
C GLU A 303 17.34 6.69 1.58
N GLN A 304 18.49 6.22 2.07
CA GLN A 304 19.77 6.31 1.37
C GLN A 304 19.76 5.59 0.01
N ASN A 305 19.22 4.36 -0.02
CA ASN A 305 19.07 3.56 -1.24
C ASN A 305 18.17 4.28 -2.26
N THR A 306 17.05 4.83 -1.78
CA THR A 306 16.08 5.56 -2.61
C THR A 306 16.71 6.80 -3.22
N LYS A 307 17.36 7.62 -2.42
CA LYS A 307 18.05 8.84 -2.88
C LYS A 307 19.12 8.52 -3.90
N TYR A 308 19.93 7.50 -3.65
CA TYR A 308 20.97 7.06 -4.59
C TYR A 308 20.36 6.63 -5.92
N PHE A 309 19.41 5.69 -5.89
CA PHE A 309 18.81 5.16 -7.13
C PHE A 309 18.13 6.26 -7.95
N ARG A 310 17.33 7.12 -7.32
CA ARG A 310 16.69 8.25 -8.01
C ARG A 310 17.71 9.19 -8.65
N THR A 311 18.78 9.53 -7.92
CA THR A 311 19.84 10.42 -8.43
C THR A 311 20.51 9.84 -9.66
N GLU A 312 20.94 8.59 -9.61
CA GLU A 312 21.67 7.95 -10.70
C GLU A 312 20.78 7.70 -11.94
N MET A 313 19.51 7.32 -11.72
CA MET A 313 18.57 7.15 -12.84
C MET A 313 18.22 8.48 -13.51
N THR A 314 18.09 9.56 -12.75
CA THR A 314 17.91 10.92 -13.32
C THR A 314 19.14 11.36 -14.12
N LYS A 315 20.35 11.14 -13.60
CA LYS A 315 21.61 11.41 -14.34
C LYS A 315 21.72 10.58 -15.63
N ALA A 316 21.22 9.35 -15.63
CA ALA A 316 21.17 8.51 -16.82
C ALA A 316 20.18 9.02 -17.88
N GLY A 317 19.32 9.98 -17.55
CA GLY A 317 18.39 10.62 -18.49
C GLY A 317 16.96 10.04 -18.47
N PHE A 318 16.62 9.20 -17.51
CA PHE A 318 15.27 8.69 -17.40
C PHE A 318 14.29 9.74 -16.88
N ASP A 319 13.09 9.75 -17.46
CA ASP A 319 11.96 10.53 -16.94
C ASP A 319 11.39 9.84 -15.70
N ILE A 320 11.72 10.41 -14.53
CA ILE A 320 11.28 9.94 -13.21
C ILE A 320 10.44 11.04 -12.57
N LYS A 321 9.24 10.69 -12.10
CA LYS A 321 8.45 11.64 -11.32
C LYS A 321 9.24 12.11 -10.08
N PRO A 322 9.31 13.42 -9.83
CA PRO A 322 9.95 13.96 -8.62
C PRO A 322 9.35 13.36 -7.35
N GLY A 323 10.16 13.21 -6.31
CA GLY A 323 9.72 12.71 -5.01
C GLY A 323 10.83 12.03 -4.23
N GLU A 324 10.52 11.66 -2.99
CA GLU A 324 11.45 11.03 -2.04
C GLU A 324 11.04 9.59 -1.68
N HIS A 325 9.85 9.20 -2.10
CA HIS A 325 9.30 7.86 -1.80
C HIS A 325 10.08 6.74 -2.50
N PRO A 326 10.24 5.56 -1.85
CA PRO A 326 10.91 4.38 -2.44
C PRO A 326 10.20 3.78 -3.67
N ILE A 327 8.98 4.18 -3.96
CA ILE A 327 8.34 3.94 -5.25
C ILE A 327 8.95 4.91 -6.27
N VAL A 328 9.62 4.36 -7.30
CA VAL A 328 10.28 5.13 -8.35
C VAL A 328 9.64 4.79 -9.69
N PRO A 329 8.66 5.58 -10.16
CA PRO A 329 8.05 5.36 -11.46
C PRO A 329 8.95 5.89 -12.58
N ILE A 330 9.38 5.00 -13.47
CA ILE A 330 10.13 5.33 -14.66
C ILE A 330 9.15 5.39 -15.82
N MET A 331 8.91 6.59 -16.33
CA MET A 331 7.87 6.85 -17.31
C MET A 331 8.25 6.36 -18.70
N LEU A 332 7.40 5.52 -19.29
CA LEU A 332 7.57 4.98 -20.65
C LEU A 332 6.37 5.31 -21.55
N TYR A 333 5.25 5.76 -20.95
CA TYR A 333 4.03 6.23 -21.60
C TYR A 333 3.26 5.16 -22.36
N GLU A 334 3.92 4.34 -23.19
CA GLU A 334 3.33 3.33 -24.06
C GLU A 334 3.34 1.93 -23.43
N ALA A 335 2.18 1.25 -23.42
CA ALA A 335 2.03 -0.07 -22.80
C ALA A 335 2.94 -1.16 -23.45
N PRO A 336 3.01 -1.27 -24.80
CA PRO A 336 3.91 -2.24 -25.44
C PRO A 336 5.39 -1.99 -25.11
N LEU A 337 5.80 -0.73 -25.01
CA LEU A 337 7.17 -0.37 -24.62
C LEU A 337 7.47 -0.79 -23.18
N ALA A 338 6.53 -0.52 -22.25
CA ALA A 338 6.69 -0.91 -20.84
C ALA A 338 6.78 -2.43 -20.65
N GLN A 339 6.02 -3.21 -21.41
CA GLN A 339 6.11 -4.67 -21.41
C GLN A 339 7.46 -5.15 -21.93
N LYS A 340 7.85 -4.70 -23.12
CA LYS A 340 9.13 -5.08 -23.73
C LYS A 340 10.32 -4.68 -22.87
N PHE A 341 10.25 -3.50 -22.25
CA PHE A 341 11.29 -3.00 -21.34
C PHE A 341 11.43 -3.93 -20.11
N ALA A 342 10.31 -4.36 -19.51
CA ALA A 342 10.30 -5.27 -18.37
C ALA A 342 10.83 -6.68 -18.75
N GLU A 343 10.54 -7.17 -19.95
CA GLU A 343 11.06 -8.44 -20.47
C GLU A 343 12.59 -8.39 -20.67
N ARG A 344 13.08 -7.33 -21.31
CA ARG A 344 14.53 -7.14 -21.51
C ARG A 344 15.29 -6.99 -20.19
N LEU A 345 14.71 -6.30 -19.21
CA LEU A 345 15.31 -6.21 -17.88
C LEU A 345 15.36 -7.57 -17.16
N LEU A 346 14.33 -8.40 -17.32
CA LEU A 346 14.34 -9.75 -16.76
C LEU A 346 15.46 -10.60 -17.35
N GLU A 347 15.72 -10.50 -18.66
CA GLU A 347 16.85 -11.17 -19.31
C GLU A 347 18.21 -10.73 -18.76
N LYS A 348 18.31 -9.48 -18.30
CA LYS A 348 19.50 -8.91 -17.63
C LYS A 348 19.53 -9.17 -16.12
N GLY A 349 18.61 -10.00 -15.59
CA GLY A 349 18.57 -10.38 -14.19
C GLY A 349 17.96 -9.31 -13.27
N ILE A 350 17.09 -8.46 -13.80
CA ILE A 350 16.31 -7.47 -13.02
C ILE A 350 14.83 -7.78 -13.14
N TYR A 351 14.20 -8.09 -12.00
CA TYR A 351 12.78 -8.42 -11.93
C TYR A 351 11.96 -7.16 -11.68
N VAL A 352 11.30 -6.68 -12.73
CA VAL A 352 10.35 -5.57 -12.71
C VAL A 352 9.13 -5.92 -13.56
N ILE A 353 8.05 -5.14 -13.40
CA ILE A 353 6.81 -5.27 -14.17
C ILE A 353 6.41 -3.91 -14.74
N GLY A 354 5.92 -3.91 -15.97
CA GLY A 354 5.29 -2.75 -16.60
C GLY A 354 3.88 -2.54 -16.06
N PHE A 355 3.57 -1.31 -15.69
CA PHE A 355 2.21 -0.90 -15.27
C PHE A 355 1.58 -0.05 -16.38
N PHE A 356 0.39 -0.43 -16.81
CA PHE A 356 -0.38 0.20 -17.88
C PHE A 356 -1.89 0.07 -17.57
N PHE A 357 -2.73 0.62 -18.44
CA PHE A 357 -4.18 0.56 -18.27
C PHE A 357 -4.68 -0.90 -18.03
N PRO A 358 -5.65 -1.14 -17.14
CA PRO A 358 -6.41 -0.16 -16.34
C PRO A 358 -5.78 0.25 -15.00
N VAL A 359 -4.59 -0.26 -14.66
CA VAL A 359 -3.91 0.03 -13.38
C VAL A 359 -3.43 1.49 -13.29
N VAL A 360 -3.00 2.04 -14.42
CA VAL A 360 -2.70 3.47 -14.61
C VAL A 360 -3.43 3.99 -15.84
N ALA A 361 -3.62 5.29 -15.95
CA ALA A 361 -4.33 5.88 -17.09
C ALA A 361 -3.63 5.57 -18.45
N LYS A 362 -4.39 5.55 -19.54
CA LYS A 362 -3.85 5.42 -20.89
C LYS A 362 -2.82 6.52 -21.17
N GLY A 363 -1.71 6.17 -21.86
CA GLY A 363 -0.61 7.09 -22.11
C GLY A 363 0.24 7.41 -20.86
N LYS A 364 0.11 6.65 -19.78
CA LYS A 364 0.88 6.82 -18.53
C LYS A 364 1.57 5.51 -18.09
N ALA A 365 1.86 4.62 -19.06
CA ALA A 365 2.57 3.39 -18.77
C ALA A 365 3.97 3.66 -18.21
N ARG A 366 4.41 2.78 -17.31
CA ARG A 366 5.67 2.93 -16.56
C ARG A 366 6.22 1.60 -16.08
N ILE A 367 7.49 1.58 -15.75
CA ILE A 367 8.05 0.60 -14.82
C ILE A 367 7.99 1.22 -13.42
N ARG A 368 7.31 0.56 -12.48
CA ARG A 368 7.30 0.97 -11.07
C ARG A 368 8.37 0.19 -10.33
N VAL A 369 9.50 0.84 -10.08
CA VAL A 369 10.58 0.28 -9.26
C VAL A 369 10.24 0.46 -7.78
N GLN A 370 10.42 -0.60 -6.99
CA GLN A 370 10.31 -0.61 -5.53
C GLN A 370 11.70 -0.76 -4.92
N ILE A 371 12.17 0.28 -4.25
CA ILE A 371 13.42 0.22 -3.50
C ILE A 371 13.16 -0.43 -2.14
N SER A 372 14.14 -1.18 -1.65
CA SER A 372 14.10 -1.89 -0.36
C SER A 372 15.37 -1.64 0.45
N ALA A 373 15.24 -1.65 1.76
CA ALA A 373 16.38 -1.73 2.68
C ALA A 373 17.16 -3.04 2.52
N GLY A 374 16.51 -4.08 1.97
CA GLY A 374 17.17 -5.33 1.59
C GLY A 374 18.13 -5.23 0.40
N HIS A 375 18.03 -4.14 -0.40
CA HIS A 375 18.98 -3.92 -1.49
C HIS A 375 20.33 -3.44 -0.95
N GLU A 376 21.41 -4.06 -1.43
CA GLU A 376 22.76 -3.58 -1.26
C GLU A 376 23.19 -2.71 -2.45
N ARG A 377 24.28 -1.97 -2.32
CA ARG A 377 24.76 -1.06 -3.37
C ARG A 377 24.93 -1.76 -4.72
N HIS A 378 25.48 -2.94 -4.75
CA HIS A 378 25.70 -3.70 -5.99
C HIS A 378 24.39 -4.09 -6.70
N HIS A 379 23.29 -4.30 -5.95
CA HIS A 379 21.95 -4.53 -6.56
C HIS A 379 21.46 -3.29 -7.29
N LEU A 380 21.62 -2.11 -6.67
CA LEU A 380 21.22 -0.83 -7.26
C LEU A 380 22.07 -0.52 -8.50
N ASP A 381 23.40 -0.70 -8.43
CA ASP A 381 24.32 -0.48 -9.53
C ASP A 381 24.02 -1.40 -10.71
N LYS A 382 23.75 -2.69 -10.45
CA LYS A 382 23.32 -3.67 -11.46
C LYS A 382 22.03 -3.22 -12.15
N ALA A 383 21.05 -2.76 -11.36
CA ALA A 383 19.79 -2.28 -11.91
C ALA A 383 19.99 -1.03 -12.77
N ILE A 384 20.69 0.00 -12.28
CA ILE A 384 20.97 1.24 -13.01
C ILE A 384 21.65 0.94 -14.35
N LYS A 385 22.66 0.06 -14.34
CA LYS A 385 23.34 -0.38 -15.56
C LYS A 385 22.39 -1.07 -16.53
N ALA A 386 21.60 -2.04 -16.06
CA ALA A 386 20.65 -2.77 -16.89
C ALA A 386 19.57 -1.86 -17.48
N PHE A 387 19.01 -0.95 -16.68
CA PHE A 387 18.06 0.05 -17.16
C PHE A 387 18.66 0.95 -18.23
N THR A 388 19.89 1.43 -18.04
CA THR A 388 20.59 2.30 -19.01
C THR A 388 20.83 1.56 -20.33
N GLU A 389 21.29 0.31 -20.30
CA GLU A 389 21.51 -0.50 -21.49
C GLU A 389 20.20 -0.75 -22.26
N VAL A 390 19.14 -1.17 -21.55
CA VAL A 390 17.81 -1.41 -22.16
C VAL A 390 17.19 -0.10 -22.65
N GLY A 391 17.40 1.01 -21.92
CA GLY A 391 16.94 2.33 -22.32
C GLY A 391 17.52 2.78 -23.64
N LYS A 392 18.83 2.56 -23.87
CA LYS A 392 19.49 2.83 -25.16
C LYS A 392 19.03 1.86 -26.25
N GLU A 393 18.94 0.55 -25.95
CA GLU A 393 18.47 -0.47 -26.89
C GLU A 393 17.07 -0.17 -27.44
N LEU A 394 16.17 0.30 -26.60
CA LEU A 394 14.79 0.57 -26.97
C LEU A 394 14.49 2.04 -27.32
N GLY A 395 15.54 2.88 -27.43
CA GLY A 395 15.42 4.28 -27.85
C GLY A 395 14.74 5.20 -26.80
N VAL A 396 14.68 4.78 -25.54
CA VAL A 396 14.20 5.62 -24.42
C VAL A 396 15.27 6.62 -24.01
N LEU A 397 16.53 6.22 -24.07
CA LEU A 397 17.71 7.06 -23.85
C LEU A 397 18.47 7.30 -25.16
N LYS A 398 19.09 8.47 -25.25
CA LYS A 398 20.00 8.83 -26.40
C LYS A 398 21.36 8.17 -26.28
#